data_69c4c19d93fe82d9fc1110d4fbcb90e8
#
_entry.id   69c4c19d93fe82d9fc1110d4fbcb90e8
#
_cell.length_a   1.000
_cell.length_b   1.000
_cell.length_c   1.000
_cell.angle_alpha   90.00
_cell.angle_beta   90.00
_cell.angle_gamma   90.00
#
_symmetry.space_group_name_H-M   'P 1'
#
loop_
_entity.id
_entity.type
_entity.pdbx_description
1 polymer ?
#
loop_
_entity_poly.entity_id
_entity_poly.type
_entity_poly.pdbx_seq_one_letter_code
_entity_poly.pdbx_strand_id
1 'polypeptide(L)'
;MATGTKKPIAGQDRAYPDFHDHLAALEKAGLLQVIDAEVNKDTQLHPLVRWQFRGGIAEEDRTAFKFTNVVDSKGRKYDMPVVVSALSTNAAMYSIGMGVPVDEIGARWNHAIANPIAPRTVEIAPCHDIVLTGDDLVGEGKGLDALPVPISTPGYDCAPYLTATNVTTRNPETGTQNMGTYRAGLKASDRLAVRMVSRPGGAEGHMHWEMYKARGEKMPCAIVVGCPPSVAFMGPQKLPVGVEEMAVAGGVVGAPINQVKCRTIDIMVPAESELVIEGLVDTDYLEPEAPFAESHGHVALEDYNTIMDVTAITYRKDAVFTSIISQLTPSESSVIKRVAYEPLYLSHLRDTLGIKGVKKVFLHEPLTNLRRILFVQVERGMPTTEVWRTLYGASALAAAIGKYVIAVDTDIDPDNGDAVFWALAYRANPALDAEILKHRVRYGPGDPRTPGGEDSTLLIDATLKADMPPIALPKKEYMEHAKGLWEKFDLPPLTPEAPWHGYSLGDWNDEWDLMAKRAAAGNYLENGRRSAQMRRKDVMPNTSIRDVPDSPFGKND
;
A
#
# COMPACT_ATOMS: atom_id res chain seq x y z
N MET A 1 8.54 -19.83 19.13
CA MET A 1 7.35 -20.64 18.78
C MET A 1 7.84 -21.81 17.95
N ALA A 2 7.34 -23.03 18.21
CA ALA A 2 7.84 -24.24 17.56
C ALA A 2 7.59 -24.20 16.06
N THR A 3 8.64 -24.37 15.27
CA THR A 3 8.62 -24.57 13.81
C THR A 3 8.10 -25.97 13.50
N GLY A 4 6.80 -26.19 13.71
CA GLY A 4 6.15 -27.40 13.22
C GLY A 4 5.98 -27.26 11.70
N THR A 5 6.62 -28.14 10.92
CA THR A 5 6.33 -28.30 9.49
C THR A 5 4.83 -28.53 9.32
N LYS A 6 4.14 -27.59 8.67
CA LYS A 6 2.70 -27.75 8.36
C LYS A 6 2.53 -29.03 7.53
N LYS A 7 1.51 -29.84 7.89
CA LYS A 7 1.15 -31.04 7.12
C LYS A 7 0.62 -30.64 5.73
N PRO A 8 0.86 -31.44 4.68
CA PRO A 8 0.26 -31.24 3.37
C PRO A 8 -1.27 -31.10 3.46
N ILE A 9 -1.83 -30.25 2.60
CA ILE A 9 -3.28 -30.14 2.43
C ILE A 9 -3.79 -31.50 1.91
N ALA A 10 -4.86 -32.01 2.49
CA ALA A 10 -5.37 -33.34 2.16
C ALA A 10 -5.64 -33.49 0.64
N GLY A 11 -5.02 -34.48 0.01
CA GLY A 11 -5.11 -34.73 -1.42
C GLY A 11 -4.20 -33.87 -2.32
N GLN A 12 -3.32 -33.02 -1.74
CA GLN A 12 -2.41 -32.15 -2.50
C GLN A 12 -0.96 -32.31 -2.01
N ASP A 13 0.00 -32.26 -2.95
CA ASP A 13 1.44 -32.33 -2.60
C ASP A 13 2.00 -30.93 -2.24
N ARG A 14 1.29 -30.17 -1.41
CA ARG A 14 1.69 -28.86 -0.88
C ARG A 14 1.08 -28.58 0.48
N ALA A 15 1.69 -27.67 1.25
CA ALA A 15 1.25 -27.29 2.59
C ALA A 15 0.86 -25.80 2.68
N TYR A 16 0.49 -25.19 1.57
CA TYR A 16 0.08 -23.78 1.44
C TYR A 16 -1.08 -23.64 0.46
N PRO A 17 -1.95 -22.62 0.57
CA PRO A 17 -3.04 -22.38 -0.36
C PRO A 17 -2.51 -21.91 -1.72
N ASP A 18 -3.07 -22.43 -2.83
CA ASP A 18 -2.94 -21.84 -4.14
C ASP A 18 -3.97 -20.72 -4.37
N PHE A 19 -4.08 -20.23 -5.61
CA PHE A 19 -5.01 -19.16 -5.92
C PHE A 19 -6.47 -19.61 -5.86
N HIS A 20 -6.79 -20.87 -6.22
CA HIS A 20 -8.14 -21.42 -6.10
C HIS A 20 -8.57 -21.59 -4.64
N ASP A 21 -7.67 -22.10 -3.77
CA ASP A 21 -7.94 -22.17 -2.33
C ASP A 21 -8.17 -20.78 -1.73
N HIS A 22 -7.42 -19.78 -2.21
CA HIS A 22 -7.59 -18.39 -1.78
C HIS A 22 -8.96 -17.83 -2.20
N LEU A 23 -9.39 -18.04 -3.46
CA LEU A 23 -10.71 -17.62 -3.92
C LEU A 23 -11.83 -18.29 -3.11
N ALA A 24 -11.70 -19.58 -2.83
CA ALA A 24 -12.67 -20.31 -2.00
C ALA A 24 -12.70 -19.75 -0.55
N ALA A 25 -11.56 -19.35 0.01
CA ALA A 25 -11.49 -18.71 1.32
C ALA A 25 -12.14 -17.32 1.31
N LEU A 26 -11.95 -16.52 0.25
CA LEU A 26 -12.61 -15.23 0.08
C LEU A 26 -14.14 -15.39 -0.06
N GLU A 27 -14.59 -16.37 -0.84
CA GLU A 27 -16.02 -16.68 -0.98
C GLU A 27 -16.64 -17.05 0.36
N LYS A 28 -16.00 -17.94 1.11
CA LYS A 28 -16.43 -18.33 2.46
C LYS A 28 -16.47 -17.15 3.43
N ALA A 29 -15.58 -16.16 3.27
CA ALA A 29 -15.55 -14.94 4.07
C ALA A 29 -16.54 -13.86 3.61
N GLY A 30 -17.30 -14.09 2.50
CA GLY A 30 -18.19 -13.09 1.91
C GLY A 30 -17.45 -11.96 1.18
N LEU A 31 -16.19 -12.18 0.83
CA LEU A 31 -15.30 -11.20 0.19
C LEU A 31 -15.11 -11.44 -1.33
N LEU A 32 -15.93 -12.28 -1.95
CA LEU A 32 -15.91 -12.54 -3.39
C LEU A 32 -17.32 -12.36 -3.99
N GLN A 33 -17.42 -11.46 -4.97
CA GLN A 33 -18.64 -11.27 -5.78
C GLN A 33 -18.48 -12.00 -7.11
N VAL A 34 -19.43 -12.85 -7.46
CA VAL A 34 -19.49 -13.51 -8.77
C VAL A 34 -20.45 -12.77 -9.67
N ILE A 35 -20.00 -12.37 -10.85
CA ILE A 35 -20.77 -11.64 -11.86
C ILE A 35 -20.90 -12.52 -13.09
N ASP A 36 -22.12 -13.07 -13.32
CA ASP A 36 -22.45 -13.91 -14.46
C ASP A 36 -23.00 -13.13 -15.66
N ALA A 37 -23.35 -11.87 -15.45
CA ALA A 37 -23.74 -10.97 -16.53
C ALA A 37 -22.59 -10.80 -17.52
N GLU A 38 -22.93 -10.61 -18.82
CA GLU A 38 -21.93 -10.30 -19.83
C GLU A 38 -21.25 -8.96 -19.55
N VAL A 39 -19.90 -8.96 -19.47
CA VAL A 39 -19.08 -7.79 -19.19
C VAL A 39 -17.97 -7.68 -20.23
N ASN A 40 -17.86 -6.49 -20.83
CA ASN A 40 -16.80 -6.16 -21.78
C ASN A 40 -15.50 -5.84 -21.01
N LYS A 41 -14.44 -6.65 -21.29
CA LYS A 41 -13.13 -6.49 -20.64
C LYS A 41 -12.39 -5.20 -21.00
N ASP A 42 -12.71 -4.63 -22.16
CA ASP A 42 -12.01 -3.45 -22.67
C ASP A 42 -12.60 -2.14 -22.15
N THR A 43 -13.90 -2.10 -21.82
CA THR A 43 -14.60 -0.85 -21.50
C THR A 43 -15.38 -0.86 -20.19
N GLN A 44 -15.67 -2.03 -19.61
CA GLN A 44 -16.58 -2.13 -18.46
C GLN A 44 -15.93 -2.76 -17.22
N LEU A 45 -15.12 -3.79 -17.39
CA LEU A 45 -14.65 -4.66 -16.30
C LEU A 45 -13.87 -3.88 -15.24
N HIS A 46 -12.78 -3.22 -15.59
CA HIS A 46 -11.99 -2.42 -14.65
C HIS A 46 -12.74 -1.19 -14.13
N PRO A 47 -13.45 -0.39 -14.96
CA PRO A 47 -14.27 0.71 -14.46
C PRO A 47 -15.31 0.31 -13.41
N LEU A 48 -15.95 -0.87 -13.58
CA LEU A 48 -16.90 -1.40 -12.61
C LEU A 48 -16.22 -1.66 -11.25
N VAL A 49 -15.10 -2.36 -11.25
CA VAL A 49 -14.36 -2.65 -10.01
C VAL A 49 -13.77 -1.38 -9.38
N ARG A 50 -13.41 -0.39 -10.20
CA ARG A 50 -12.88 0.90 -9.74
C ARG A 50 -13.86 1.66 -8.85
N TRP A 51 -15.16 1.52 -9.05
CA TRP A 51 -16.16 2.20 -8.23
C TRP A 51 -16.07 1.87 -6.74
N GLN A 52 -15.66 0.66 -6.35
CA GLN A 52 -15.51 0.36 -4.92
C GLN A 52 -14.40 1.18 -4.23
N PHE A 53 -13.42 1.69 -5.01
CA PHE A 53 -12.36 2.55 -4.50
C PHE A 53 -12.68 4.04 -4.59
N ARG A 54 -13.70 4.42 -5.41
CA ARG A 54 -14.02 5.83 -5.70
C ARG A 54 -15.47 6.20 -5.41
N GLY A 55 -16.31 5.23 -5.10
CA GLY A 55 -17.74 5.42 -4.82
C GLY A 55 -18.09 5.59 -3.34
N GLY A 56 -17.10 5.81 -2.46
CA GLY A 56 -17.36 6.00 -1.02
C GLY A 56 -17.56 4.70 -0.24
N ILE A 57 -17.22 3.54 -0.83
CA ILE A 57 -17.26 2.25 -0.12
C ILE A 57 -16.11 2.21 0.89
N ALA A 58 -16.42 1.92 2.16
CA ALA A 58 -15.42 1.74 3.21
C ALA A 58 -14.46 0.59 2.87
N GLU A 59 -13.22 0.64 3.35
CA GLU A 59 -12.21 -0.36 2.97
C GLU A 59 -12.65 -1.78 3.34
N GLU A 60 -13.22 -1.97 4.53
CA GLU A 60 -13.68 -3.26 5.04
C GLU A 60 -14.81 -3.89 4.21
N ASP A 61 -15.59 -3.07 3.50
CA ASP A 61 -16.74 -3.52 2.67
C ASP A 61 -16.33 -3.83 1.22
N ARG A 62 -15.08 -3.56 0.83
CA ARG A 62 -14.60 -3.85 -0.52
C ARG A 62 -14.37 -5.34 -0.71
N THR A 63 -14.69 -5.84 -1.92
CA THR A 63 -14.65 -7.26 -2.26
C THR A 63 -13.83 -7.54 -3.51
N ALA A 64 -13.45 -8.80 -3.73
CA ALA A 64 -12.97 -9.31 -5.02
C ALA A 64 -14.14 -9.52 -5.98
N PHE A 65 -13.89 -9.46 -7.28
CA PHE A 65 -14.86 -9.72 -8.34
C PHE A 65 -14.38 -10.85 -9.26
N LYS A 66 -15.25 -11.83 -9.50
CA LYS A 66 -15.04 -12.90 -10.49
C LYS A 66 -16.08 -12.78 -11.60
N PHE A 67 -15.62 -12.49 -12.81
CA PHE A 67 -16.44 -12.36 -14.00
C PHE A 67 -16.39 -13.68 -14.78
N THR A 68 -17.54 -14.31 -15.00
CA THR A 68 -17.66 -15.63 -15.64
C THR A 68 -18.13 -15.55 -17.09
N ASN A 69 -18.63 -14.40 -17.55
CA ASN A 69 -19.09 -14.18 -18.92
C ASN A 69 -18.43 -12.92 -19.50
N VAL A 70 -17.20 -13.09 -19.99
CA VAL A 70 -16.33 -12.00 -20.45
C VAL A 70 -16.33 -11.93 -21.97
N VAL A 71 -16.51 -10.71 -22.51
CA VAL A 71 -16.41 -10.41 -23.95
C VAL A 71 -15.41 -9.28 -24.19
N ASP A 72 -14.92 -9.14 -25.43
CA ASP A 72 -14.17 -7.95 -25.86
C ASP A 72 -15.04 -6.99 -26.68
N SER A 73 -14.46 -5.87 -27.08
CA SER A 73 -15.16 -4.86 -27.91
C SER A 73 -15.46 -5.30 -29.34
N LYS A 74 -14.92 -6.45 -29.78
CA LYS A 74 -15.27 -7.10 -31.06
C LYS A 74 -16.38 -8.15 -30.92
N GLY A 75 -16.84 -8.40 -29.66
CA GLY A 75 -17.87 -9.39 -29.35
C GLY A 75 -17.33 -10.81 -29.21
N ARG A 76 -16.01 -11.04 -29.13
CA ARG A 76 -15.41 -12.34 -28.86
C ARG A 76 -15.67 -12.71 -27.39
N LYS A 77 -16.10 -13.94 -27.14
CA LYS A 77 -16.26 -14.52 -25.81
C LYS A 77 -15.00 -15.25 -25.38
N TYR A 78 -14.76 -15.20 -24.07
CA TYR A 78 -13.63 -15.88 -23.42
C TYR A 78 -14.15 -16.91 -22.41
N ASP A 79 -13.63 -18.15 -22.50
CA ASP A 79 -14.00 -19.21 -21.56
C ASP A 79 -13.27 -19.09 -20.21
N MET A 80 -12.12 -18.41 -20.18
CA MET A 80 -11.34 -18.19 -18.97
C MET A 80 -11.95 -17.05 -18.15
N PRO A 81 -12.41 -17.30 -16.91
CA PRO A 81 -12.94 -16.25 -16.04
C PRO A 81 -11.87 -15.22 -15.69
N VAL A 82 -12.29 -13.98 -15.44
CA VAL A 82 -11.41 -12.91 -14.98
C VAL A 82 -11.71 -12.58 -13.52
N VAL A 83 -10.67 -12.57 -12.69
CA VAL A 83 -10.75 -12.15 -11.29
C VAL A 83 -9.98 -10.84 -11.10
N VAL A 84 -10.59 -9.87 -10.42
CA VAL A 84 -10.00 -8.58 -10.13
C VAL A 84 -10.15 -8.28 -8.64
N SER A 85 -9.14 -7.63 -8.07
CA SER A 85 -9.15 -7.20 -6.66
C SER A 85 -9.16 -8.34 -5.64
N ALA A 86 -8.56 -9.49 -5.97
CA ALA A 86 -8.56 -10.66 -5.10
C ALA A 86 -7.37 -10.75 -4.13
N LEU A 87 -6.31 -9.96 -4.32
CA LEU A 87 -5.12 -10.07 -3.49
C LEU A 87 -5.20 -9.19 -2.23
N SER A 88 -5.66 -7.95 -2.36
CA SER A 88 -5.69 -7.02 -1.23
C SER A 88 -6.56 -5.79 -1.51
N THR A 89 -7.85 -5.99 -1.67
CA THR A 89 -8.80 -4.87 -1.73
C THR A 89 -8.97 -4.21 -0.37
N ASN A 90 -8.75 -4.99 0.68
CA ASN A 90 -8.66 -4.60 2.08
C ASN A 90 -7.61 -5.45 2.83
N ALA A 91 -7.28 -5.05 4.06
CA ALA A 91 -6.30 -5.77 4.88
C ALA A 91 -6.75 -7.20 5.26
N ALA A 92 -8.06 -7.46 5.35
CA ALA A 92 -8.57 -8.80 5.66
C ALA A 92 -8.28 -9.80 4.53
N MET A 93 -8.41 -9.40 3.26
CA MET A 93 -8.03 -10.26 2.13
C MET A 93 -6.54 -10.60 2.14
N TYR A 94 -5.69 -9.60 2.41
CA TYR A 94 -4.24 -9.81 2.56
C TYR A 94 -3.95 -10.82 3.68
N SER A 95 -4.61 -10.66 4.82
CA SER A 95 -4.53 -11.56 5.98
C SER A 95 -4.92 -13.00 5.61
N ILE A 96 -6.00 -13.19 4.86
CA ILE A 96 -6.42 -14.51 4.35
C ILE A 96 -5.35 -15.12 3.44
N GLY A 97 -4.84 -14.34 2.48
CA GLY A 97 -3.79 -14.79 1.56
C GLY A 97 -2.47 -15.12 2.25
N MET A 98 -2.13 -14.41 3.32
CA MET A 98 -0.92 -14.64 4.11
C MET A 98 -1.10 -15.73 5.18
N GLY A 99 -2.34 -16.06 5.54
CA GLY A 99 -2.69 -17.04 6.56
C GLY A 99 -2.35 -16.63 7.99
N VAL A 100 -2.41 -15.31 8.28
CA VAL A 100 -2.17 -14.73 9.62
C VAL A 100 -3.14 -13.58 9.89
N PRO A 101 -3.47 -13.26 11.16
CA PRO A 101 -4.23 -12.06 11.52
C PRO A 101 -3.57 -10.77 11.00
N VAL A 102 -4.38 -9.73 10.79
CA VAL A 102 -3.91 -8.44 10.24
C VAL A 102 -2.80 -7.82 11.06
N ASP A 103 -2.91 -7.87 12.39
CA ASP A 103 -1.91 -7.33 13.34
C ASP A 103 -0.62 -8.15 13.40
N GLU A 104 -0.60 -9.38 12.88
CA GLU A 104 0.58 -10.24 12.80
C GLU A 104 1.31 -10.16 11.43
N ILE A 105 0.75 -9.49 10.43
CA ILE A 105 1.32 -9.44 9.07
C ILE A 105 2.76 -8.92 9.08
N GLY A 106 3.02 -7.81 9.80
CA GLY A 106 4.37 -7.25 9.88
C GLY A 106 5.38 -8.20 10.53
N ALA A 107 4.98 -8.86 11.63
CA ALA A 107 5.82 -9.86 12.30
C ALA A 107 6.10 -11.07 11.39
N ARG A 108 5.11 -11.49 10.60
CA ARG A 108 5.25 -12.59 9.64
C ARG A 108 6.23 -12.22 8.53
N TRP A 109 6.18 -10.99 7.99
CA TRP A 109 7.15 -10.50 7.00
C TRP A 109 8.57 -10.52 7.55
N ASN A 110 8.81 -9.94 8.73
CA ASN A 110 10.13 -9.93 9.36
C ASN A 110 10.66 -11.34 9.60
N HIS A 111 9.78 -12.25 10.06
CA HIS A 111 10.16 -13.65 10.27
C HIS A 111 10.54 -14.33 8.96
N ALA A 112 9.75 -14.16 7.91
CA ALA A 112 9.97 -14.81 6.61
C ALA A 112 11.26 -14.35 5.93
N ILE A 113 11.58 -13.06 5.99
CA ILE A 113 12.83 -12.51 5.45
C ILE A 113 14.04 -13.06 6.21
N ALA A 114 13.94 -13.20 7.54
CA ALA A 114 15.02 -13.75 8.36
C ALA A 114 15.13 -15.29 8.29
N ASN A 115 14.08 -15.99 7.89
CA ASN A 115 14.00 -17.45 7.85
C ASN A 115 13.40 -17.94 6.52
N PRO A 116 14.06 -17.67 5.38
CA PRO A 116 13.58 -18.11 4.07
C PRO A 116 13.64 -19.66 3.97
N ILE A 117 12.68 -20.25 3.27
CA ILE A 117 12.62 -21.69 3.02
C ILE A 117 12.76 -21.92 1.53
N ALA A 118 13.84 -22.61 1.12
CA ALA A 118 14.13 -22.87 -0.28
C ALA A 118 12.96 -23.60 -0.98
N PRO A 119 12.62 -23.22 -2.24
CA PRO A 119 11.56 -23.86 -3.00
C PRO A 119 11.88 -25.33 -3.31
N ARG A 120 10.86 -26.11 -3.57
CA ARG A 120 10.96 -27.53 -3.97
C ARG A 120 10.68 -27.66 -5.47
N THR A 121 11.61 -28.21 -6.22
CA THR A 121 11.40 -28.49 -7.65
C THR A 121 10.51 -29.73 -7.84
N VAL A 122 9.50 -29.61 -8.70
CA VAL A 122 8.60 -30.67 -9.12
C VAL A 122 8.66 -30.87 -10.64
N GLU A 123 8.34 -32.08 -11.12
CA GLU A 123 8.36 -32.41 -12.56
C GLU A 123 7.01 -32.16 -13.24
N ILE A 124 5.93 -32.33 -12.50
CA ILE A 124 4.55 -32.17 -12.96
C ILE A 124 3.92 -31.00 -12.22
N ALA A 125 3.29 -30.09 -12.97
CA ALA A 125 2.70 -28.88 -12.42
C ALA A 125 1.39 -28.53 -13.14
N PRO A 126 0.37 -28.05 -12.39
CA PRO A 126 -0.92 -27.63 -12.98
C PRO A 126 -0.74 -26.55 -14.06
N CYS A 127 0.19 -25.60 -13.88
CA CYS A 127 0.45 -24.56 -14.87
C CYS A 127 0.95 -25.07 -16.24
N HIS A 128 1.20 -26.35 -16.37
CA HIS A 128 1.59 -27.01 -17.62
C HIS A 128 0.52 -27.92 -18.22
N ASP A 129 -0.73 -27.86 -17.75
CA ASP A 129 -1.81 -28.67 -18.30
C ASP A 129 -2.07 -28.37 -19.78
N ILE A 130 -2.01 -27.09 -20.16
CA ILE A 130 -2.10 -26.60 -21.54
C ILE A 130 -0.78 -25.92 -21.90
N VAL A 131 -0.26 -26.19 -23.09
CA VAL A 131 0.99 -25.61 -23.59
C VAL A 131 0.78 -25.14 -25.02
N LEU A 132 0.91 -23.84 -25.24
CA LEU A 132 0.85 -23.20 -26.56
C LEU A 132 2.27 -22.79 -26.99
N THR A 133 2.68 -23.17 -28.21
CA THR A 133 3.99 -22.82 -28.79
C THR A 133 3.88 -22.66 -30.31
N GLY A 134 4.88 -22.03 -30.94
CA GLY A 134 4.95 -21.90 -32.39
C GLY A 134 3.70 -21.29 -33.00
N ASP A 135 3.04 -22.02 -33.92
CA ASP A 135 1.85 -21.55 -34.67
C ASP A 135 0.61 -21.27 -33.77
N ASP A 136 0.58 -21.78 -32.56
CA ASP A 136 -0.51 -21.50 -31.60
C ASP A 136 -0.39 -20.11 -30.98
N LEU A 137 0.77 -19.47 -31.11
CA LEU A 137 1.01 -18.11 -30.58
C LEU A 137 0.69 -17.02 -31.60
N VAL A 138 0.68 -17.33 -32.90
CA VAL A 138 0.68 -16.32 -33.96
C VAL A 138 -0.67 -16.22 -34.64
N GLY A 139 -1.24 -15.03 -34.64
CA GLY A 139 -2.48 -14.69 -35.35
C GLY A 139 -3.60 -14.18 -34.45
N GLU A 140 -4.66 -13.68 -35.09
CA GLU A 140 -5.86 -13.20 -34.38
C GLU A 140 -6.54 -14.35 -33.64
N GLY A 141 -6.90 -14.14 -32.37
CA GLY A 141 -7.49 -15.14 -31.50
C GLY A 141 -6.53 -16.22 -31.01
N LYS A 142 -5.22 -16.04 -31.18
CA LYS A 142 -4.18 -16.95 -30.71
C LYS A 142 -3.23 -16.27 -29.73
N GLY A 143 -2.41 -17.06 -29.04
CA GLY A 143 -1.40 -16.57 -28.12
C GLY A 143 -1.98 -15.62 -27.09
N LEU A 144 -1.38 -14.44 -26.93
CA LEU A 144 -1.83 -13.41 -26.00
C LEU A 144 -3.22 -12.83 -26.34
N ASP A 145 -3.59 -12.82 -27.63
CA ASP A 145 -4.90 -12.32 -28.09
C ASP A 145 -6.05 -13.28 -27.74
N ALA A 146 -5.74 -14.53 -27.39
CA ALA A 146 -6.70 -15.50 -26.88
C ALA A 146 -6.99 -15.32 -25.37
N LEU A 147 -6.22 -14.52 -24.67
CA LEU A 147 -6.37 -14.29 -23.22
C LEU A 147 -7.31 -13.11 -22.93
N PRO A 148 -8.14 -13.19 -21.88
CA PRO A 148 -9.07 -12.12 -21.51
C PRO A 148 -8.39 -10.95 -20.78
N VAL A 149 -7.28 -10.42 -21.34
CA VAL A 149 -6.52 -9.33 -20.74
C VAL A 149 -7.32 -8.04 -20.80
N PRO A 150 -7.67 -7.39 -19.66
CA PRO A 150 -8.47 -6.18 -19.66
C PRO A 150 -7.67 -4.94 -20.07
N ILE A 151 -8.38 -3.90 -20.56
CA ILE A 151 -7.90 -2.52 -20.55
C ILE A 151 -8.17 -1.94 -19.16
N SER A 152 -7.13 -1.49 -18.48
CA SER A 152 -7.23 -1.03 -17.09
C SER A 152 -7.86 0.34 -16.96
N THR A 153 -7.55 1.26 -17.91
CA THR A 153 -8.06 2.63 -17.90
C THR A 153 -8.53 3.02 -19.31
N PRO A 154 -9.73 2.58 -19.71
CA PRO A 154 -10.28 2.89 -21.01
C PRO A 154 -10.27 4.40 -21.30
N GLY A 155 -9.85 4.77 -22.51
CA GLY A 155 -9.70 6.15 -22.94
C GLY A 155 -8.30 6.72 -22.76
N TYR A 156 -7.40 6.03 -22.04
CA TYR A 156 -6.00 6.43 -21.86
C TYR A 156 -5.01 5.32 -22.18
N ASP A 157 -5.28 4.08 -21.77
CA ASP A 157 -4.39 2.96 -22.06
C ASP A 157 -4.39 2.64 -23.56
N CYS A 158 -3.20 2.48 -24.14
CA CYS A 158 -3.05 2.22 -25.58
C CYS A 158 -3.22 0.75 -25.97
N ALA A 159 -3.30 -0.16 -24.99
CA ALA A 159 -3.43 -1.61 -25.19
C ALA A 159 -3.99 -2.29 -23.93
N PRO A 160 -4.43 -3.56 -24.00
CA PRO A 160 -4.61 -4.39 -22.83
C PRO A 160 -3.27 -4.63 -22.10
N TYR A 161 -3.29 -4.64 -20.77
CA TYR A 161 -2.09 -4.82 -19.94
C TYR A 161 -2.25 -5.94 -18.94
N LEU A 162 -1.22 -6.77 -18.82
CA LEU A 162 -1.04 -7.67 -17.68
C LEU A 162 -0.62 -6.80 -16.48
N THR A 163 -1.42 -6.78 -15.43
CA THR A 163 -1.20 -5.92 -14.25
C THR A 163 -0.90 -6.70 -12.98
N ALA A 164 -1.45 -7.91 -12.82
CA ALA A 164 -1.18 -8.80 -11.69
C ALA A 164 -0.04 -9.77 -12.02
N THR A 165 1.11 -9.22 -12.34
CA THR A 165 2.26 -9.99 -12.82
C THR A 165 3.28 -10.28 -11.73
N ASN A 166 3.87 -11.48 -11.77
CA ASN A 166 5.12 -11.80 -11.11
C ASN A 166 6.14 -12.13 -12.22
N VAL A 167 6.89 -11.11 -12.64
CA VAL A 167 7.89 -11.22 -13.71
C VAL A 167 9.17 -11.78 -13.14
N THR A 168 9.57 -12.95 -13.63
CA THR A 168 10.76 -13.68 -13.16
C THR A 168 11.88 -13.56 -14.19
N THR A 169 13.05 -13.11 -13.74
CA THR A 169 14.28 -13.02 -14.51
C THR A 169 15.40 -13.71 -13.75
N ARG A 170 16.53 -13.99 -14.41
CA ARG A 170 17.65 -14.72 -13.82
C ARG A 170 18.95 -13.95 -14.01
N ASN A 171 19.72 -13.84 -12.95
CA ASN A 171 21.09 -13.31 -13.02
C ASN A 171 21.97 -14.29 -13.82
N PRO A 172 22.60 -13.85 -14.93
CA PRO A 172 23.36 -14.74 -15.78
C PRO A 172 24.72 -15.15 -15.17
N GLU A 173 25.17 -14.53 -14.08
CA GLU A 173 26.42 -14.83 -13.41
C GLU A 173 26.23 -15.78 -12.22
N THR A 174 25.25 -15.49 -11.39
CA THR A 174 25.00 -16.26 -10.16
C THR A 174 23.94 -17.35 -10.32
N GLY A 175 23.07 -17.23 -11.32
CA GLY A 175 21.91 -18.09 -11.50
C GLY A 175 20.73 -17.77 -10.59
N THR A 176 20.86 -16.79 -9.67
CA THR A 176 19.78 -16.35 -8.76
C THR A 176 18.64 -15.74 -9.56
N GLN A 177 17.41 -16.10 -9.22
CA GLN A 177 16.21 -15.52 -9.83
C GLN A 177 15.69 -14.36 -9.00
N ASN A 178 15.13 -13.36 -9.70
CA ASN A 178 14.39 -12.25 -9.13
C ASN A 178 12.96 -12.29 -9.62
N MET A 179 12.01 -11.94 -8.78
CA MET A 179 10.59 -11.84 -9.10
C MET A 179 10.05 -10.47 -8.74
N GLY A 180 9.58 -9.71 -9.73
CA GLY A 180 9.03 -8.37 -9.52
C GLY A 180 7.69 -8.15 -10.21
N THR A 181 6.86 -7.24 -9.68
CA THR A 181 5.63 -6.82 -10.36
C THR A 181 5.93 -5.71 -11.36
N TYR A 182 5.96 -6.06 -12.63
CA TYR A 182 6.17 -5.15 -13.76
C TYR A 182 4.99 -5.26 -14.72
N ARG A 183 4.42 -4.12 -15.15
CA ARG A 183 3.35 -4.14 -16.15
C ARG A 183 3.86 -4.68 -17.48
N ALA A 184 2.99 -5.39 -18.21
CA ALA A 184 3.32 -5.87 -19.53
C ALA A 184 2.17 -5.57 -20.50
N GLY A 185 2.43 -4.72 -21.49
CA GLY A 185 1.46 -4.29 -22.50
C GLY A 185 1.50 -5.18 -23.74
N LEU A 186 0.33 -5.60 -24.24
CA LEU A 186 0.22 -6.40 -25.44
C LEU A 186 0.61 -5.59 -26.66
N LYS A 187 1.51 -6.13 -27.50
CA LYS A 187 1.95 -5.53 -28.78
C LYS A 187 1.50 -6.37 -29.97
N ALA A 188 1.50 -7.68 -29.83
CA ALA A 188 1.01 -8.65 -30.81
C ALA A 188 0.55 -9.91 -30.07
N SER A 189 0.04 -10.91 -30.79
CA SER A 189 -0.36 -12.18 -30.19
C SER A 189 0.80 -12.97 -29.58
N ASP A 190 2.03 -12.67 -29.98
CA ASP A 190 3.29 -13.30 -29.55
C ASP A 190 4.32 -12.30 -29.01
N ARG A 191 3.92 -11.06 -28.69
CA ARG A 191 4.86 -10.01 -28.28
C ARG A 191 4.30 -9.06 -27.25
N LEU A 192 5.12 -8.74 -26.24
CA LEU A 192 4.81 -7.88 -25.10
C LEU A 192 5.85 -6.77 -24.95
N ALA A 193 5.43 -5.60 -24.48
CA ALA A 193 6.31 -4.62 -23.87
C ALA A 193 6.34 -4.87 -22.35
N VAL A 194 7.52 -5.04 -21.75
CA VAL A 194 7.68 -5.26 -20.30
C VAL A 194 8.42 -4.06 -19.69
N ARG A 195 7.75 -3.32 -18.79
CA ARG A 195 8.38 -2.15 -18.19
C ARG A 195 9.16 -2.48 -16.93
N MET A 196 10.47 -2.50 -17.03
CA MET A 196 11.39 -2.59 -15.90
C MET A 196 12.03 -1.21 -15.62
N VAL A 197 11.96 -0.74 -14.38
CA VAL A 197 12.38 0.63 -14.02
C VAL A 197 13.90 0.75 -13.99
N SER A 198 14.46 1.57 -14.87
CA SER A 198 15.89 1.78 -15.11
C SER A 198 16.52 2.90 -14.28
N ARG A 199 16.31 2.94 -12.96
CA ARG A 199 16.90 3.98 -12.09
C ARG A 199 17.61 3.34 -10.89
N PRO A 200 18.53 4.05 -10.19
CA PRO A 200 19.13 3.55 -8.96
C PRO A 200 18.09 3.07 -7.95
N GLY A 201 18.26 1.85 -7.44
CA GLY A 201 17.25 1.18 -6.59
C GLY A 201 15.95 0.83 -7.32
N GLY A 202 15.97 0.73 -8.65
CA GLY A 202 14.86 0.31 -9.51
C GLY A 202 14.64 -1.20 -9.51
N ALA A 203 14.22 -1.73 -10.66
CA ALA A 203 13.93 -3.15 -10.82
C ALA A 203 15.22 -3.98 -10.96
N GLU A 204 15.36 -5.06 -10.18
CA GLU A 204 16.48 -6.00 -10.35
C GLU A 204 16.42 -6.69 -11.71
N GLY A 205 15.21 -6.92 -12.27
CA GLY A 205 15.06 -7.38 -13.64
C GLY A 205 15.74 -6.49 -14.70
N HIS A 206 15.80 -5.17 -14.47
CA HIS A 206 16.55 -4.27 -15.34
C HIS A 206 18.09 -4.48 -15.22
N MET A 207 18.58 -4.74 -14.02
CA MET A 207 20.00 -5.06 -13.81
C MET A 207 20.36 -6.36 -14.54
N HIS A 208 19.50 -7.38 -14.50
CA HIS A 208 19.69 -8.61 -15.28
C HIS A 208 19.69 -8.32 -16.78
N TRP A 209 18.78 -7.47 -17.27
CA TRP A 209 18.74 -7.07 -18.67
C TRP A 209 20.05 -6.41 -19.13
N GLU A 210 20.63 -5.51 -18.32
CA GLU A 210 21.93 -4.89 -18.61
C GLU A 210 23.06 -5.92 -18.67
N MET A 211 23.06 -6.93 -17.79
CA MET A 211 24.05 -8.01 -17.80
C MET A 211 23.94 -8.86 -19.06
N TYR A 212 22.73 -9.23 -19.51
CA TYR A 212 22.51 -9.96 -20.77
C TYR A 212 22.92 -9.11 -21.97
N LYS A 213 22.58 -7.82 -21.98
CA LYS A 213 23.02 -6.88 -23.03
C LYS A 213 24.52 -6.79 -23.14
N ALA A 214 25.24 -6.74 -22.03
CA ALA A 214 26.72 -6.74 -22.02
C ALA A 214 27.33 -8.03 -22.61
N ARG A 215 26.59 -9.13 -22.62
CA ARG A 215 26.97 -10.42 -23.22
C ARG A 215 26.55 -10.55 -24.68
N GLY A 216 25.72 -9.64 -25.21
CA GLY A 216 25.09 -9.75 -26.51
C GLY A 216 24.07 -10.89 -26.61
N GLU A 217 23.41 -11.22 -25.51
CA GLU A 217 22.45 -12.30 -25.39
C GLU A 217 21.06 -11.74 -25.10
N LYS A 218 19.98 -12.37 -25.62
CA LYS A 218 18.61 -12.08 -25.20
C LYS A 218 18.37 -12.59 -23.78
N MET A 219 17.61 -11.85 -22.95
CA MET A 219 17.33 -12.23 -21.58
C MET A 219 16.12 -13.15 -21.48
N PRO A 220 16.23 -14.38 -20.93
CA PRO A 220 15.07 -15.20 -20.62
C PRO A 220 14.20 -14.54 -19.54
N CYS A 221 12.89 -14.58 -19.76
CA CYS A 221 11.92 -13.94 -18.88
C CYS A 221 10.61 -14.75 -18.85
N ALA A 222 10.08 -14.99 -17.65
CA ALA A 222 8.77 -15.58 -17.45
C ALA A 222 7.85 -14.57 -16.76
N ILE A 223 6.61 -14.43 -17.26
CA ILE A 223 5.56 -13.63 -16.63
C ILE A 223 4.52 -14.58 -16.07
N VAL A 224 4.41 -14.61 -14.75
CA VAL A 224 3.43 -15.41 -14.03
C VAL A 224 2.22 -14.55 -13.71
N VAL A 225 1.02 -15.05 -13.99
CA VAL A 225 -0.26 -14.41 -13.68
C VAL A 225 -1.09 -15.40 -12.85
N GLY A 226 -1.55 -14.98 -11.66
CA GLY A 226 -2.26 -15.84 -10.74
C GLY A 226 -1.36 -16.95 -10.17
N CYS A 227 -0.78 -16.71 -9.01
CA CYS A 227 0.04 -17.67 -8.29
C CYS A 227 -0.42 -17.76 -6.83
N PRO A 228 0.09 -18.69 -6.02
CA PRO A 228 -0.20 -18.71 -4.60
C PRO A 228 -0.06 -17.31 -3.98
N PRO A 229 -1.00 -16.84 -3.12
CA PRO A 229 -0.97 -15.48 -2.61
C PRO A 229 0.35 -15.09 -1.94
N SER A 230 0.97 -16.04 -1.20
CA SER A 230 2.29 -15.84 -0.58
C SER A 230 3.38 -15.49 -1.59
N VAL A 231 3.28 -16.00 -2.83
CA VAL A 231 4.19 -15.66 -3.93
C VAL A 231 3.77 -14.35 -4.59
N ALA A 232 2.47 -14.13 -4.80
CA ALA A 232 1.96 -12.90 -5.41
C ALA A 232 2.37 -11.65 -4.62
N PHE A 233 2.42 -11.73 -3.29
CA PHE A 233 2.85 -10.64 -2.42
C PHE A 233 4.35 -10.32 -2.49
N MET A 234 5.18 -11.22 -3.04
CA MET A 234 6.63 -10.99 -3.18
C MET A 234 6.94 -9.92 -4.22
N GLY A 235 6.25 -9.92 -5.36
CA GLY A 235 6.54 -9.01 -6.46
C GLY A 235 6.51 -7.52 -6.12
N PRO A 236 5.55 -7.01 -5.31
CA PRO A 236 5.54 -5.62 -4.86
C PRO A 236 6.51 -5.33 -3.71
N GLN A 237 7.06 -6.34 -3.04
CA GLN A 237 7.93 -6.18 -1.87
C GLN A 237 9.34 -5.75 -2.28
N LYS A 238 10.01 -5.01 -1.39
CA LYS A 238 11.42 -4.64 -1.53
C LYS A 238 12.24 -5.58 -0.66
N LEU A 239 12.84 -6.58 -1.30
CA LEU A 239 13.82 -7.46 -0.67
C LEU A 239 15.25 -6.97 -0.97
N PRO A 240 16.26 -7.34 -0.17
CA PRO A 240 17.65 -7.10 -0.51
C PRO A 240 18.04 -7.80 -1.82
N VAL A 241 18.90 -7.18 -2.61
CA VAL A 241 19.40 -7.76 -3.88
C VAL A 241 20.01 -9.14 -3.63
N GLY A 242 19.65 -10.11 -4.47
CA GLY A 242 20.14 -11.50 -4.37
C GLY A 242 19.38 -12.38 -3.38
N VAL A 243 18.32 -11.87 -2.77
CA VAL A 243 17.37 -12.68 -1.96
C VAL A 243 16.26 -13.18 -2.87
N GLU A 244 16.13 -14.50 -2.98
CA GLU A 244 15.09 -15.11 -3.83
C GLU A 244 13.69 -14.99 -3.20
N GLU A 245 12.78 -14.34 -3.90
CA GLU A 245 11.38 -14.13 -3.48
C GLU A 245 10.66 -15.45 -3.18
N MET A 246 10.91 -16.49 -3.95
CA MET A 246 10.31 -17.80 -3.74
C MET A 246 10.70 -18.43 -2.39
N ALA A 247 11.94 -18.20 -1.93
CA ALA A 247 12.39 -18.69 -0.63
C ALA A 247 11.72 -17.89 0.52
N VAL A 248 11.58 -16.58 0.36
CA VAL A 248 10.84 -15.74 1.34
C VAL A 248 9.36 -16.11 1.38
N ALA A 249 8.73 -16.38 0.23
CA ALA A 249 7.35 -16.88 0.17
C ALA A 249 7.20 -18.20 0.94
N GLY A 250 8.18 -19.10 0.85
CA GLY A 250 8.25 -20.30 1.68
C GLY A 250 8.32 -19.99 3.17
N GLY A 251 9.10 -18.98 3.57
CA GLY A 251 9.18 -18.46 4.94
C GLY A 251 7.84 -17.89 5.43
N VAL A 252 7.06 -17.24 4.55
CA VAL A 252 5.72 -16.73 4.87
C VAL A 252 4.77 -17.87 5.25
N VAL A 253 4.74 -18.94 4.47
CA VAL A 253 3.81 -20.05 4.70
C VAL A 253 4.37 -21.14 5.61
N GLY A 254 5.67 -21.11 5.92
CA GLY A 254 6.34 -22.12 6.75
C GLY A 254 6.52 -23.47 6.03
N ALA A 255 6.58 -23.49 4.70
CA ALA A 255 6.77 -24.68 3.87
C ALA A 255 7.42 -24.32 2.53
N PRO A 256 8.15 -25.26 1.88
CA PRO A 256 8.69 -25.04 0.54
C PRO A 256 7.58 -24.74 -0.48
N ILE A 257 7.74 -23.70 -1.27
CA ILE A 257 6.89 -23.46 -2.46
C ILE A 257 7.34 -24.40 -3.57
N ASN A 258 6.40 -25.05 -4.24
CA ASN A 258 6.71 -25.86 -5.42
C ASN A 258 7.07 -24.96 -6.59
N GLN A 259 8.13 -25.33 -7.28
CA GLN A 259 8.54 -24.68 -8.54
C GLN A 259 8.74 -25.70 -9.64
N VAL A 260 8.49 -25.28 -10.88
CA VAL A 260 8.66 -26.09 -12.07
C VAL A 260 9.47 -25.32 -13.10
N LYS A 261 10.27 -26.02 -13.91
CA LYS A 261 11.03 -25.40 -14.99
C LYS A 261 10.10 -25.02 -16.14
N CYS A 262 10.24 -23.82 -16.67
CA CYS A 262 9.60 -23.37 -17.91
C CYS A 262 9.86 -24.33 -19.06
N ARG A 263 9.00 -24.33 -20.09
CA ARG A 263 9.07 -25.26 -21.23
C ARG A 263 10.12 -24.85 -22.25
N THR A 264 10.32 -23.56 -22.45
CA THR A 264 11.17 -23.04 -23.55
C THR A 264 12.38 -22.24 -23.07
N ILE A 265 12.40 -21.86 -21.80
CA ILE A 265 13.49 -21.04 -21.22
C ILE A 265 13.99 -21.62 -19.90
N ASP A 266 15.20 -21.23 -19.48
CA ASP A 266 15.82 -21.70 -18.24
C ASP A 266 15.44 -20.81 -17.03
N ILE A 267 14.13 -20.79 -16.72
CA ILE A 267 13.52 -20.10 -15.58
C ILE A 267 12.67 -21.08 -14.79
N MET A 268 12.70 -20.98 -13.47
CA MET A 268 11.80 -21.69 -12.57
C MET A 268 10.62 -20.80 -12.20
N VAL A 269 9.38 -21.33 -12.20
CA VAL A 269 8.15 -20.61 -11.87
C VAL A 269 7.35 -21.38 -10.82
N PRO A 270 6.43 -20.72 -10.05
CA PRO A 270 5.57 -21.43 -9.13
C PRO A 270 4.71 -22.47 -9.86
N ALA A 271 4.73 -23.71 -9.38
CA ALA A 271 4.06 -24.83 -10.05
C ALA A 271 2.52 -24.69 -10.09
N GLU A 272 1.93 -24.04 -9.07
CA GLU A 272 0.48 -23.81 -8.95
C GLU A 272 0.05 -22.45 -9.54
N SER A 273 0.78 -21.90 -10.51
CA SER A 273 0.37 -20.71 -11.25
C SER A 273 -0.83 -20.97 -12.15
N GLU A 274 -1.67 -19.97 -12.34
CA GLU A 274 -2.80 -20.04 -13.27
C GLU A 274 -2.30 -20.00 -14.71
N LEU A 275 -1.39 -19.06 -15.01
CA LEU A 275 -0.86 -18.79 -16.35
C LEU A 275 0.62 -18.41 -16.25
N VAL A 276 1.43 -18.90 -17.18
CA VAL A 276 2.84 -18.52 -17.37
C VAL A 276 3.07 -18.16 -18.84
N ILE A 277 3.67 -17.00 -19.07
CA ILE A 277 4.08 -16.54 -20.40
C ILE A 277 5.60 -16.54 -20.42
N GLU A 278 6.19 -17.38 -21.26
CA GLU A 278 7.63 -17.55 -21.41
C GLU A 278 8.14 -16.81 -22.63
N GLY A 279 9.32 -16.24 -22.56
CA GLY A 279 9.89 -15.55 -23.71
C GLY A 279 11.31 -15.04 -23.51
N LEU A 280 11.78 -14.35 -24.55
CA LEU A 280 13.10 -13.75 -24.63
C LEU A 280 12.96 -12.23 -24.77
N VAL A 281 13.49 -11.50 -23.80
CA VAL A 281 13.55 -10.03 -23.86
C VAL A 281 14.70 -9.61 -24.76
N ASP A 282 14.39 -8.74 -25.72
CA ASP A 282 15.38 -8.17 -26.62
C ASP A 282 16.34 -7.22 -25.89
N THR A 283 17.61 -7.32 -26.18
CA THR A 283 18.65 -6.48 -25.56
C THR A 283 19.25 -5.45 -26.53
N ASP A 284 18.95 -5.58 -27.83
CA ASP A 284 19.42 -4.66 -28.86
C ASP A 284 18.44 -3.52 -29.11
N TYR A 285 17.14 -3.83 -29.10
CA TYR A 285 16.08 -2.90 -29.46
C TYR A 285 15.12 -2.64 -28.30
N LEU A 286 14.68 -1.40 -28.21
CA LEU A 286 13.58 -0.94 -27.35
C LEU A 286 12.45 -0.42 -28.24
N GLU A 287 11.21 -0.54 -27.81
CA GLU A 287 10.06 0.03 -28.50
C GLU A 287 9.30 1.02 -27.60
N PRO A 288 8.60 2.00 -28.21
CA PRO A 288 7.68 2.85 -27.45
C PRO A 288 6.61 2.01 -26.74
N GLU A 289 6.36 2.29 -25.46
CA GLU A 289 5.35 1.66 -24.60
C GLU A 289 4.60 2.74 -23.84
N ALA A 290 3.35 2.52 -23.49
CA ALA A 290 2.37 3.48 -23.01
C ALA A 290 1.74 4.30 -24.18
N PRO A 291 0.76 5.18 -23.97
CA PRO A 291 0.25 5.61 -22.66
C PRO A 291 -0.39 4.50 -21.82
N PHE A 292 -0.23 4.58 -20.51
CA PHE A 292 -0.82 3.66 -19.53
C PHE A 292 -1.04 4.35 -18.18
N ALA A 293 -2.19 4.16 -17.56
CA ALA A 293 -2.45 4.72 -16.25
C ALA A 293 -1.68 3.96 -15.15
N GLU A 294 -0.80 4.67 -14.48
CA GLU A 294 0.20 4.12 -13.56
C GLU A 294 -0.20 4.20 -12.08
N SER A 295 0.45 3.36 -11.29
CA SER A 295 0.29 3.31 -9.82
C SER A 295 0.67 4.60 -9.10
N HIS A 296 1.34 5.55 -9.75
CA HIS A 296 1.59 6.88 -9.19
C HIS A 296 0.41 7.86 -9.35
N GLY A 297 -0.73 7.40 -9.86
CA GLY A 297 -1.96 8.17 -9.94
C GLY A 297 -2.12 9.04 -11.19
N HIS A 298 -1.19 8.96 -12.14
CA HIS A 298 -1.22 9.69 -13.41
C HIS A 298 -1.01 8.76 -14.60
N VAL A 299 -1.41 9.18 -15.76
CA VAL A 299 -1.09 8.47 -17.01
C VAL A 299 0.41 8.62 -17.29
N ALA A 300 1.10 7.50 -17.45
CA ALA A 300 2.46 7.48 -17.96
C ALA A 300 2.41 7.77 -19.46
N LEU A 301 3.26 8.68 -19.89
CA LEU A 301 3.42 8.98 -21.31
C LEU A 301 4.32 7.92 -21.98
N GLU A 302 4.35 7.94 -23.28
CA GLU A 302 5.08 6.99 -24.10
C GLU A 302 6.59 7.14 -23.91
N ASP A 303 7.23 6.04 -23.53
CA ASP A 303 8.68 5.92 -23.34
C ASP A 303 9.20 4.65 -24.03
N TYR A 304 10.49 4.61 -24.40
CA TYR A 304 11.10 3.38 -24.87
C TYR A 304 11.29 2.37 -23.75
N ASN A 305 10.79 1.14 -23.95
CA ASN A 305 10.86 0.04 -22.98
C ASN A 305 11.28 -1.27 -23.65
N THR A 306 11.61 -2.26 -22.81
CA THR A 306 12.04 -3.58 -23.27
C THR A 306 10.88 -4.35 -23.89
N ILE A 307 11.19 -5.13 -24.92
CA ILE A 307 10.24 -5.98 -25.65
C ILE A 307 10.59 -7.45 -25.44
N MET A 308 9.60 -8.26 -25.24
CA MET A 308 9.69 -9.70 -25.07
C MET A 308 8.97 -10.41 -26.21
N ASP A 309 9.70 -11.27 -26.93
CA ASP A 309 9.15 -12.23 -27.86
C ASP A 309 8.70 -13.47 -27.09
N VAL A 310 7.41 -13.83 -27.21
CA VAL A 310 6.81 -14.96 -26.48
C VAL A 310 7.18 -16.27 -27.19
N THR A 311 7.69 -17.23 -26.43
CA THR A 311 8.09 -18.56 -26.93
C THR A 311 7.13 -19.66 -26.51
N ALA A 312 6.42 -19.47 -25.38
CA ALA A 312 5.36 -20.35 -24.92
C ALA A 312 4.36 -19.60 -24.04
N ILE A 313 3.11 -20.07 -24.03
CA ILE A 313 2.10 -19.74 -23.03
C ILE A 313 1.63 -21.05 -22.44
N THR A 314 1.71 -21.20 -21.12
CA THR A 314 1.26 -22.39 -20.43
C THR A 314 0.25 -22.01 -19.34
N TYR A 315 -0.77 -22.85 -19.11
CA TYR A 315 -1.78 -22.56 -18.10
C TYR A 315 -2.52 -23.82 -17.63
N ARG A 316 -3.17 -23.71 -16.49
CA ARG A 316 -4.04 -24.76 -15.95
C ARG A 316 -5.26 -24.92 -16.85
N LYS A 317 -5.79 -26.14 -16.94
CA LYS A 317 -7.05 -26.40 -17.68
C LYS A 317 -8.27 -25.66 -17.11
N ASP A 318 -8.26 -25.35 -15.82
CA ASP A 318 -9.28 -24.59 -15.08
C ASP A 318 -8.81 -23.17 -14.70
N ALA A 319 -7.88 -22.62 -15.47
CA ALA A 319 -7.22 -21.34 -15.20
C ALA A 319 -8.21 -20.18 -15.03
N VAL A 320 -7.85 -19.27 -14.14
CA VAL A 320 -8.54 -18.01 -13.90
C VAL A 320 -7.55 -16.86 -14.19
N PHE A 321 -7.94 -15.95 -15.06
CA PHE A 321 -7.12 -14.78 -15.36
C PHE A 321 -7.22 -13.75 -14.22
N THR A 322 -6.09 -13.35 -13.66
CA THR A 322 -6.03 -12.39 -12.55
C THR A 322 -5.58 -11.02 -13.05
N SER A 323 -6.28 -9.97 -12.66
CA SER A 323 -5.91 -8.59 -12.91
C SER A 323 -6.01 -7.76 -11.62
N ILE A 324 -5.21 -6.70 -11.50
CA ILE A 324 -5.12 -5.85 -10.30
C ILE A 324 -5.49 -4.41 -10.62
N ILE A 325 -6.21 -3.76 -9.71
CA ILE A 325 -6.45 -2.32 -9.75
C ILE A 325 -5.23 -1.59 -9.18
N SER A 326 -4.54 -0.80 -10.00
CA SER A 326 -3.23 -0.24 -9.67
C SER A 326 -3.05 1.26 -9.95
N GLN A 327 -4.08 1.96 -10.36
CA GLN A 327 -3.99 3.38 -10.78
C GLN A 327 -4.13 4.33 -9.58
N LEU A 328 -4.90 5.41 -9.76
CA LEU A 328 -5.17 6.38 -8.70
C LEU A 328 -5.62 5.72 -7.39
N THR A 329 -4.98 6.10 -6.29
CA THR A 329 -5.26 5.56 -4.95
C THR A 329 -6.53 6.17 -4.31
N PRO A 330 -7.28 5.44 -3.50
CA PRO A 330 -7.07 4.04 -3.10
C PRO A 330 -7.15 3.06 -4.28
N SER A 331 -6.40 1.98 -4.17
CA SER A 331 -6.36 0.90 -5.17
C SER A 331 -5.90 -0.40 -4.51
N GLU A 332 -6.13 -1.53 -5.13
CA GLU A 332 -5.64 -2.81 -4.60
C GLU A 332 -4.11 -2.80 -4.42
N SER A 333 -3.38 -2.28 -5.41
CA SER A 333 -1.91 -2.21 -5.32
C SER A 333 -1.40 -1.26 -4.23
N SER A 334 -2.19 -0.26 -3.83
CA SER A 334 -1.82 0.60 -2.70
C SER A 334 -2.02 -0.13 -1.37
N VAL A 335 -3.10 -0.87 -1.20
CA VAL A 335 -3.34 -1.67 0.02
C VAL A 335 -2.25 -2.73 0.20
N ILE A 336 -1.87 -3.47 -0.86
CA ILE A 336 -0.76 -4.45 -0.81
C ILE A 336 0.51 -3.81 -0.24
N LYS A 337 0.87 -2.61 -0.72
CA LYS A 337 2.08 -1.91 -0.27
C LYS A 337 1.93 -1.36 1.15
N ARG A 338 0.80 -0.74 1.47
CA ARG A 338 0.55 -0.14 2.78
C ARG A 338 0.67 -1.17 3.90
N VAL A 339 -0.04 -2.28 3.76
CA VAL A 339 -0.07 -3.38 4.74
C VAL A 339 1.32 -3.96 5.00
N ALA A 340 2.20 -3.97 4.00
CA ALA A 340 3.57 -4.48 4.13
C ALA A 340 4.57 -3.40 4.59
N TYR A 341 4.42 -2.16 4.13
CA TYR A 341 5.43 -1.11 4.35
C TYR A 341 5.28 -0.37 5.68
N GLU A 342 4.07 -0.16 6.18
CA GLU A 342 3.88 0.49 7.49
C GLU A 342 4.59 -0.26 8.63
N PRO A 343 4.46 -1.59 8.75
CA PRO A 343 5.23 -2.36 9.72
C PRO A 343 6.75 -2.30 9.48
N LEU A 344 7.20 -2.28 8.21
CA LEU A 344 8.61 -2.15 7.87
C LEU A 344 9.20 -0.83 8.37
N TYR A 345 8.49 0.28 8.15
CA TYR A 345 8.88 1.61 8.65
C TYR A 345 8.91 1.64 10.18
N LEU A 346 7.90 1.07 10.82
CA LEU A 346 7.81 1.01 12.28
C LEU A 346 8.98 0.22 12.87
N SER A 347 9.28 -0.96 12.33
CA SER A 347 10.41 -1.79 12.74
C SER A 347 11.76 -1.08 12.50
N HIS A 348 11.93 -0.41 11.35
CA HIS A 348 13.13 0.38 11.08
C HIS A 348 13.34 1.45 12.15
N LEU A 349 12.33 2.24 12.49
CA LEU A 349 12.45 3.31 13.47
C LEU A 349 12.66 2.77 14.89
N ARG A 350 11.89 1.76 15.30
CA ARG A 350 11.91 1.24 16.66
C ARG A 350 13.05 0.28 16.95
N ASP A 351 13.32 -0.64 16.01
CA ASP A 351 14.19 -1.78 16.24
C ASP A 351 15.58 -1.54 15.66
N THR A 352 15.68 -0.99 14.44
CA THR A 352 16.98 -0.68 13.83
C THR A 352 17.58 0.61 14.40
N LEU A 353 16.80 1.69 14.46
CA LEU A 353 17.27 2.98 14.98
C LEU A 353 17.11 3.13 16.51
N GLY A 354 16.39 2.23 17.17
CA GLY A 354 16.20 2.23 18.62
C GLY A 354 15.27 3.32 19.15
N ILE A 355 14.42 3.94 18.33
CA ILE A 355 13.53 5.03 18.74
C ILE A 355 12.23 4.46 19.29
N LYS A 356 12.21 4.11 20.57
CA LYS A 356 11.09 3.38 21.20
C LYS A 356 9.79 4.18 21.33
N GLY A 357 9.84 5.52 21.28
CA GLY A 357 8.68 6.39 21.37
C GLY A 357 7.78 6.41 20.12
N VAL A 358 8.21 5.82 19.00
CA VAL A 358 7.37 5.70 17.79
C VAL A 358 6.27 4.67 18.02
N LYS A 359 5.01 5.04 17.80
CA LYS A 359 3.83 4.19 18.04
C LYS A 359 3.22 3.63 16.76
N LYS A 360 3.09 4.46 15.71
CA LYS A 360 2.50 4.09 14.42
C LYS A 360 3.20 4.81 13.29
N VAL A 361 3.28 4.17 12.14
CA VAL A 361 3.64 4.81 10.87
C VAL A 361 2.46 4.63 9.94
N PHE A 362 2.11 5.66 9.21
CA PHE A 362 0.98 5.67 8.31
C PHE A 362 1.35 6.28 6.97
N LEU A 363 1.09 5.54 5.91
CA LEU A 363 1.27 5.97 4.52
C LEU A 363 -0.07 6.48 3.99
N HIS A 364 -0.22 7.79 3.86
CA HIS A 364 -1.47 8.39 3.42
C HIS A 364 -1.83 7.94 1.99
N GLU A 365 -2.97 7.28 1.87
CA GLU A 365 -3.38 6.62 0.63
C GLU A 365 -4.23 7.50 -0.28
N PRO A 366 -5.30 8.17 0.18
CA PRO A 366 -6.25 8.86 -0.69
C PRO A 366 -5.59 9.92 -1.57
N LEU A 367 -5.58 9.70 -2.89
CA LEU A 367 -5.04 10.59 -3.93
C LEU A 367 -3.53 10.89 -3.87
N THR A 368 -2.84 10.47 -2.84
CA THR A 368 -1.42 10.82 -2.59
C THR A 368 -0.45 9.67 -2.85
N ASN A 369 -0.95 8.54 -3.31
CA ASN A 369 -0.15 7.42 -3.80
C ASN A 369 0.77 6.79 -2.74
N LEU A 370 0.38 6.73 -1.47
CA LEU A 370 1.16 6.17 -0.35
C LEU A 370 2.57 6.76 -0.17
N ARG A 371 3.19 7.24 -1.23
CA ARG A 371 4.61 7.62 -1.27
C ARG A 371 4.84 9.11 -1.09
N ARG A 372 3.77 9.91 -1.15
CA ARG A 372 3.89 11.37 -1.06
C ARG A 372 3.83 11.88 0.36
N ILE A 373 2.94 11.32 1.18
CA ILE A 373 2.73 11.78 2.55
C ILE A 373 2.89 10.60 3.51
N LEU A 374 3.75 10.77 4.48
CA LEU A 374 4.06 9.82 5.54
C LEU A 374 3.81 10.49 6.89
N PHE A 375 2.96 9.90 7.71
CA PHE A 375 2.76 10.32 9.09
C PHE A 375 3.48 9.37 10.04
N VAL A 376 4.09 9.94 11.08
CA VAL A 376 4.69 9.16 12.16
C VAL A 376 4.08 9.61 13.48
N GLN A 377 3.36 8.70 14.11
CA GLN A 377 2.77 8.94 15.44
C GLN A 377 3.81 8.61 16.51
N VAL A 378 4.11 9.59 17.34
CA VAL A 378 5.09 9.47 18.44
C VAL A 378 4.43 9.64 19.80
N GLU A 379 5.07 9.11 20.83
CA GLU A 379 4.63 9.25 22.21
C GLU A 379 4.60 10.73 22.63
N ARG A 380 3.53 11.12 23.29
CA ARG A 380 3.36 12.49 23.76
C ARG A 380 4.47 12.88 24.76
N GLY A 381 5.04 14.06 24.57
CA GLY A 381 6.16 14.54 25.38
C GLY A 381 7.52 13.94 25.01
N MET A 382 7.61 13.30 23.84
CA MET A 382 8.88 12.84 23.29
C MET A 382 9.85 14.02 23.12
N PRO A 383 11.13 13.90 23.52
CA PRO A 383 12.10 14.99 23.34
C PRO A 383 12.19 15.42 21.87
N THR A 384 12.25 16.73 21.62
CA THR A 384 12.32 17.30 20.26
C THR A 384 13.45 16.67 19.42
N THR A 385 14.60 16.38 20.03
CA THR A 385 15.72 15.70 19.35
C THR A 385 15.36 14.31 18.84
N GLU A 386 14.55 13.55 19.58
CA GLU A 386 14.09 12.22 19.18
C GLU A 386 12.94 12.31 18.15
N VAL A 387 12.10 13.34 18.19
CA VAL A 387 11.11 13.62 17.15
C VAL A 387 11.82 13.89 15.82
N TRP A 388 12.82 14.76 15.80
CA TRP A 388 13.62 15.06 14.60
C TRP A 388 14.40 13.84 14.12
N ARG A 389 14.99 13.06 15.02
CA ARG A 389 15.65 11.80 14.66
C ARG A 389 14.67 10.82 14.00
N THR A 390 13.42 10.80 14.45
CA THR A 390 12.34 10.01 13.83
C THR A 390 12.03 10.49 12.41
N LEU A 391 11.88 11.80 12.21
CA LEU A 391 11.63 12.39 10.88
C LEU A 391 12.74 12.08 9.89
N TYR A 392 14.02 12.26 10.29
CA TYR A 392 15.18 11.91 9.47
C TYR A 392 15.23 10.40 9.18
N GLY A 393 15.05 9.56 10.20
CA GLY A 393 15.05 8.10 10.05
C GLY A 393 13.97 7.61 9.09
N ALA A 394 12.75 8.13 9.21
CA ALA A 394 11.66 7.80 8.31
C ALA A 394 11.95 8.24 6.87
N SER A 395 12.54 9.43 6.68
CA SER A 395 12.89 9.93 5.34
C SER A 395 14.03 9.16 4.69
N ALA A 396 14.92 8.55 5.47
CA ALA A 396 16.12 7.87 4.99
C ALA A 396 15.86 6.43 4.53
N LEU A 397 14.83 5.76 5.03
CA LEU A 397 14.58 4.33 4.72
C LEU A 397 14.35 4.08 3.23
N ALA A 398 13.65 4.99 2.55
CA ALA A 398 13.43 4.86 1.12
C ALA A 398 13.53 6.23 0.43
N ALA A 399 14.47 6.36 -0.50
CA ALA A 399 14.80 7.63 -1.16
C ALA A 399 13.62 8.27 -1.92
N ALA A 400 12.64 7.48 -2.36
CA ALA A 400 11.50 7.92 -3.16
C ALA A 400 10.18 7.98 -2.36
N ILE A 401 10.21 7.78 -1.05
CA ILE A 401 9.01 7.82 -0.17
C ILE A 401 9.13 9.03 0.78
N GLY A 402 7.98 9.68 1.04
CA GLY A 402 7.87 10.84 1.89
C GLY A 402 8.31 12.14 1.21
N LYS A 403 7.43 12.71 0.38
CA LYS A 403 7.57 14.11 -0.03
C LYS A 403 7.25 15.05 1.15
N TYR A 404 6.32 14.62 1.98
CA TYR A 404 6.01 15.21 3.27
C TYR A 404 6.12 14.13 4.33
N VAL A 405 6.91 14.37 5.38
CA VAL A 405 7.02 13.47 6.56
C VAL A 405 6.64 14.29 7.77
N ILE A 406 5.58 13.89 8.45
CA ILE A 406 4.94 14.68 9.50
C ILE A 406 4.87 13.83 10.77
N ALA A 407 5.47 14.34 11.86
CA ALA A 407 5.34 13.74 13.18
C ALA A 407 4.15 14.34 13.92
N VAL A 408 3.33 13.49 14.54
CA VAL A 408 2.18 13.85 15.37
C VAL A 408 2.18 13.07 16.67
N ASP A 409 1.51 13.58 17.70
CA ASP A 409 1.35 12.86 18.98
C ASP A 409 0.31 11.74 18.88
N THR A 410 0.28 10.87 19.90
CA THR A 410 -0.64 9.72 20.00
C THR A 410 -2.13 10.10 20.09
N ASP A 411 -2.47 11.35 20.39
CA ASP A 411 -3.85 11.83 20.40
C ASP A 411 -4.36 12.26 19.00
N ILE A 412 -3.50 12.33 18.01
CA ILE A 412 -3.84 12.61 16.61
C ILE A 412 -3.93 11.30 15.85
N ASP A 413 -5.09 11.01 15.28
CA ASP A 413 -5.24 9.87 14.38
C ASP A 413 -4.72 10.23 12.97
N PRO A 414 -3.64 9.60 12.49
CA PRO A 414 -3.10 9.88 11.16
C PRO A 414 -4.00 9.38 10.02
N ASP A 415 -4.98 8.52 10.28
CA ASP A 415 -6.01 8.12 9.32
C ASP A 415 -7.02 9.25 9.07
N ASN A 416 -7.10 10.23 10.00
CA ASN A 416 -7.99 11.38 9.90
C ASN A 416 -7.21 12.63 9.44
N GLY A 417 -7.36 12.98 8.15
CA GLY A 417 -6.69 14.15 7.56
C GLY A 417 -7.02 15.46 8.28
N ASP A 418 -8.26 15.66 8.74
CA ASP A 418 -8.67 16.89 9.44
C ASP A 418 -7.99 17.00 10.80
N ALA A 419 -7.82 15.88 11.53
CA ALA A 419 -7.06 15.85 12.78
C ALA A 419 -5.57 16.21 12.55
N VAL A 420 -4.97 15.72 11.46
CA VAL A 420 -3.59 16.09 11.08
C VAL A 420 -3.50 17.56 10.69
N PHE A 421 -4.43 18.08 9.89
CA PHE A 421 -4.46 19.51 9.55
C PHE A 421 -4.65 20.39 10.80
N TRP A 422 -5.47 19.93 11.74
CA TRP A 422 -5.61 20.61 13.02
C TRP A 422 -4.26 20.66 13.78
N ALA A 423 -3.51 19.55 13.86
CA ALA A 423 -2.21 19.51 14.49
C ALA A 423 -1.21 20.45 13.80
N LEU A 424 -1.19 20.47 12.47
CA LEU A 424 -0.36 21.39 11.69
C LEU A 424 -0.70 22.86 11.95
N ALA A 425 -1.98 23.19 12.09
CA ALA A 425 -2.45 24.57 12.30
C ALA A 425 -2.13 25.10 13.70
N TYR A 426 -2.14 24.24 14.71
CA TYR A 426 -2.06 24.67 16.10
C TYR A 426 -0.79 24.23 16.85
N ARG A 427 -0.07 23.20 16.38
CA ARG A 427 1.11 22.64 17.05
C ARG A 427 2.41 22.87 16.29
N ALA A 428 2.35 23.21 15.00
CA ALA A 428 3.55 23.47 14.20
C ALA A 428 3.73 24.95 13.89
N ASN A 429 4.94 25.47 14.14
CA ASN A 429 5.37 26.76 13.64
C ASN A 429 6.28 26.52 12.42
N PRO A 430 5.86 26.87 11.19
CA PRO A 430 6.64 26.59 9.99
C PRO A 430 8.08 27.08 9.98
N ALA A 431 8.37 28.15 10.74
CA ALA A 431 9.73 28.72 10.82
C ALA A 431 10.65 27.92 11.77
N LEU A 432 10.09 27.20 12.74
CA LEU A 432 10.83 26.49 13.79
C LEU A 432 10.73 24.97 13.65
N ASP A 433 9.61 24.49 13.13
CA ASP A 433 9.21 23.09 13.15
C ASP A 433 9.18 22.44 11.75
N ALA A 434 9.85 23.07 10.77
CA ALA A 434 9.91 22.53 9.41
C ALA A 434 11.34 22.58 8.84
N GLU A 435 11.73 21.55 8.09
CA GLU A 435 13.01 21.45 7.39
C GLU A 435 12.85 20.85 6.01
N ILE A 436 13.57 21.37 5.01
CA ILE A 436 13.57 20.88 3.63
C ILE A 436 14.85 20.09 3.36
N LEU A 437 14.69 18.78 3.11
CA LEU A 437 15.76 17.92 2.62
C LEU A 437 15.79 17.96 1.09
N LYS A 438 16.94 18.37 0.51
CA LYS A 438 17.20 18.37 -0.93
C LYS A 438 17.73 17.02 -1.41
N HIS A 439 17.89 16.88 -2.73
CA HIS A 439 18.50 15.70 -3.38
C HIS A 439 17.78 14.39 -3.09
N ARG A 440 16.44 14.42 -3.20
CA ARG A 440 15.59 13.22 -3.08
C ARG A 440 15.30 12.62 -4.45
N VAL A 441 15.11 11.31 -4.48
CA VAL A 441 14.73 10.61 -5.72
C VAL A 441 13.31 10.97 -6.11
N ARG A 442 13.12 11.42 -7.35
CA ARG A 442 11.80 11.66 -7.93
C ARG A 442 11.00 10.37 -8.06
N TYR A 443 9.72 10.43 -7.71
CA TYR A 443 8.76 9.35 -7.94
C TYR A 443 7.56 9.84 -8.76
N GLY A 444 7.30 9.15 -9.88
CA GLY A 444 6.22 9.53 -10.82
C GLY A 444 6.51 10.85 -11.56
N PRO A 445 5.49 11.49 -12.12
CA PRO A 445 5.65 12.80 -12.74
C PRO A 445 6.07 13.80 -11.67
N GLY A 446 7.30 14.26 -11.74
CA GLY A 446 7.84 15.27 -10.83
C GLY A 446 7.45 16.67 -11.27
N ASP A 447 7.97 17.64 -10.53
CA ASP A 447 7.85 19.04 -10.92
C ASP A 447 8.63 19.28 -12.24
N PRO A 448 7.98 19.72 -13.31
CA PRO A 448 8.66 19.97 -14.59
C PRO A 448 9.72 21.07 -14.51
N ARG A 449 9.70 21.90 -13.46
CA ARG A 449 10.70 22.94 -13.20
C ARG A 449 12.02 22.41 -12.64
N THR A 450 12.09 21.13 -12.26
CA THR A 450 13.34 20.50 -11.78
C THR A 450 13.94 19.60 -12.88
N PRO A 451 14.78 20.16 -13.76
CA PRO A 451 15.54 19.35 -14.74
C PRO A 451 16.49 18.41 -13.99
N GLY A 452 16.62 17.17 -14.44
CA GLY A 452 17.52 16.19 -13.84
C GLY A 452 16.85 15.23 -12.84
N GLY A 453 15.56 15.41 -12.54
CA GLY A 453 14.79 14.39 -11.82
C GLY A 453 14.99 14.34 -10.30
N GLU A 454 15.59 15.34 -9.69
CA GLU A 454 15.64 15.47 -8.23
C GLU A 454 14.34 16.03 -7.65
N ASP A 455 14.01 15.60 -6.43
CA ASP A 455 12.88 16.11 -5.64
C ASP A 455 13.40 16.58 -4.27
N SER A 456 12.50 17.01 -3.40
CA SER A 456 12.80 17.38 -2.01
C SER A 456 11.76 16.75 -1.08
N THR A 457 12.12 16.65 0.20
CA THR A 457 11.22 16.21 1.28
C THR A 457 11.07 17.36 2.28
N LEU A 458 9.83 17.68 2.65
CA LEU A 458 9.53 18.56 3.77
C LEU A 458 9.27 17.70 5.02
N LEU A 459 10.08 17.91 6.05
CA LEU A 459 9.91 17.35 7.39
C LEU A 459 9.15 18.35 8.25
N ILE A 460 8.16 17.91 9.02
CA ILE A 460 7.37 18.77 9.91
C ILE A 460 7.19 18.08 11.26
N ASP A 461 7.55 18.79 12.33
CA ASP A 461 7.21 18.43 13.69
C ASP A 461 5.89 19.10 14.09
N ALA A 462 4.79 18.33 14.04
CA ALA A 462 3.46 18.78 14.49
C ALA A 462 3.08 18.15 15.84
N THR A 463 4.08 17.84 16.68
CA THR A 463 3.86 17.41 18.07
C THR A 463 3.58 18.59 18.99
N LEU A 464 3.00 18.34 20.13
CA LEU A 464 2.76 19.34 21.17
C LEU A 464 4.07 19.70 21.89
N LYS A 465 4.50 20.96 21.81
CA LYS A 465 5.77 21.45 22.39
C LYS A 465 5.58 22.34 23.60
N ALA A 466 4.36 22.84 23.81
CA ALA A 466 4.00 23.71 24.92
C ALA A 466 2.56 23.44 25.34
N ASP A 467 2.25 23.80 26.58
CA ASP A 467 0.87 23.76 27.05
C ASP A 467 -0.01 24.72 26.25
N MET A 468 -1.17 24.24 25.83
CA MET A 468 -2.19 25.00 25.11
C MET A 468 -3.53 24.88 25.85
N PRO A 469 -4.41 25.87 25.75
CA PRO A 469 -5.76 25.72 26.30
C PRO A 469 -6.52 24.57 25.60
N PRO A 470 -7.48 23.96 26.29
CA PRO A 470 -8.34 22.96 25.71
C PRO A 470 -9.10 23.48 24.48
N ILE A 471 -9.43 22.58 23.56
CA ILE A 471 -10.34 22.90 22.46
C ILE A 471 -11.70 23.34 23.02
N ALA A 472 -12.30 24.34 22.39
CA ALA A 472 -13.59 24.91 22.80
C ALA A 472 -14.77 23.99 22.46
N LEU A 473 -14.73 22.75 22.99
CA LEU A 473 -15.82 21.79 22.99
C LEU A 473 -16.20 21.47 24.43
N PRO A 474 -17.48 21.15 24.73
CA PRO A 474 -17.84 20.65 26.04
C PRO A 474 -17.00 19.43 26.42
N LYS A 475 -16.72 19.25 27.71
CA LYS A 475 -16.03 18.05 28.18
C LYS A 475 -16.76 16.79 27.77
N LYS A 476 -16.03 15.68 27.58
CA LYS A 476 -16.55 14.42 27.07
C LYS A 476 -17.80 13.94 27.81
N GLU A 477 -17.83 14.04 29.13
CA GLU A 477 -18.97 13.62 29.96
C GLU A 477 -20.27 14.36 29.61
N TYR A 478 -20.21 15.65 29.26
CA TYR A 478 -21.37 16.42 28.82
C TYR A 478 -21.80 16.06 27.39
N MET A 479 -20.84 15.83 26.50
CA MET A 479 -21.11 15.41 25.13
C MET A 479 -21.76 14.03 25.07
N GLU A 480 -21.24 13.06 25.84
CA GLU A 480 -21.83 11.71 25.93
C GLU A 480 -23.23 11.74 26.53
N HIS A 481 -23.43 12.54 27.57
CA HIS A 481 -24.77 12.72 28.12
C HIS A 481 -25.74 13.31 27.08
N ALA A 482 -25.33 14.35 26.37
CA ALA A 482 -26.14 14.98 25.32
C ALA A 482 -26.39 14.03 24.14
N LYS A 483 -25.44 13.15 23.80
CA LYS A 483 -25.63 12.09 22.80
C LYS A 483 -26.77 11.15 23.20
N GLY A 484 -26.84 10.72 24.45
CA GLY A 484 -27.92 9.89 24.93
C GLY A 484 -29.31 10.59 24.87
N LEU A 485 -29.34 11.93 25.03
CA LEU A 485 -30.55 12.71 24.81
C LEU A 485 -30.91 12.84 23.33
N TRP A 486 -29.89 13.01 22.45
CA TRP A 486 -30.04 13.05 21.01
C TRP A 486 -30.73 11.79 20.47
N GLU A 487 -30.25 10.62 20.91
CA GLU A 487 -30.83 9.31 20.56
C GLU A 487 -32.27 9.16 21.10
N LYS A 488 -32.48 9.59 22.34
CA LYS A 488 -33.82 9.56 22.96
C LYS A 488 -34.86 10.43 22.24
N PHE A 489 -34.41 11.52 21.61
CA PHE A 489 -35.29 12.44 20.86
C PHE A 489 -35.48 12.03 19.40
N ASP A 490 -34.94 10.86 19.00
CA ASP A 490 -35.00 10.34 17.62
C ASP A 490 -34.51 11.35 16.58
N LEU A 491 -33.40 12.03 16.90
CA LEU A 491 -32.74 12.97 16.01
C LEU A 491 -31.86 12.21 14.99
N PRO A 492 -31.44 12.85 13.87
CA PRO A 492 -30.65 12.17 12.83
C PRO A 492 -29.40 11.44 13.37
N PRO A 493 -28.98 10.31 12.74
CA PRO A 493 -27.80 9.57 13.15
C PRO A 493 -26.56 10.47 13.23
N LEU A 494 -25.77 10.33 14.29
CA LEU A 494 -24.53 11.08 14.45
C LEU A 494 -23.37 10.35 13.78
N THR A 495 -22.54 11.11 13.06
CA THR A 495 -21.24 10.69 12.53
C THR A 495 -20.18 11.63 13.09
N PRO A 496 -19.70 11.42 14.33
CA PRO A 496 -18.79 12.35 14.98
C PRO A 496 -17.50 12.55 14.18
N GLU A 497 -17.16 13.81 13.93
CA GLU A 497 -15.90 14.20 13.28
C GLU A 497 -14.87 14.62 14.33
N ALA A 498 -13.61 14.28 14.10
CA ALA A 498 -12.54 14.68 15.00
C ALA A 498 -12.16 16.17 14.80
N PRO A 499 -11.81 16.90 15.87
CA PRO A 499 -11.88 16.51 17.28
C PRO A 499 -13.30 16.71 17.84
N TRP A 500 -14.03 15.64 18.15
CA TRP A 500 -15.40 15.76 18.63
C TRP A 500 -15.53 15.86 20.17
N HIS A 501 -14.48 15.55 20.91
CA HIS A 501 -14.43 15.64 22.37
C HIS A 501 -13.04 16.07 22.83
N GLY A 502 -12.68 17.29 22.60
CA GLY A 502 -11.50 17.97 23.13
C GLY A 502 -10.22 17.18 23.31
N TYR A 503 -9.19 17.50 22.56
CA TYR A 503 -7.85 17.14 22.97
C TYR A 503 -7.55 17.92 24.24
N SER A 504 -7.38 17.21 25.37
CA SER A 504 -7.03 17.84 26.63
C SER A 504 -5.59 18.32 26.55
N LEU A 505 -5.38 19.58 26.72
CA LEU A 505 -4.07 20.20 26.63
C LEU A 505 -3.82 20.93 27.94
N GLY A 506 -2.62 21.01 28.39
CA GLY A 506 -2.23 21.30 29.76
C GLY A 506 -2.67 22.60 30.40
N ASP A 507 -3.18 23.57 29.65
CA ASP A 507 -3.49 24.92 30.14
C ASP A 507 -4.87 25.02 30.81
N TRP A 508 -5.15 24.06 31.71
CA TRP A 508 -6.35 24.02 32.52
C TRP A 508 -6.01 23.59 33.94
N ASN A 509 -6.36 24.39 34.95
CA ASN A 509 -6.01 24.13 36.35
C ASN A 509 -7.23 23.84 37.21
N ASP A 510 -6.98 23.38 38.44
CA ASP A 510 -8.01 22.97 39.37
C ASP A 510 -8.98 24.10 39.76
N GLU A 511 -8.50 25.33 39.82
CA GLU A 511 -9.34 26.46 40.17
C GLU A 511 -10.31 26.81 39.03
N TRP A 512 -9.84 26.82 37.79
CA TRP A 512 -10.71 26.99 36.62
C TRP A 512 -11.69 25.82 36.48
N ASP A 513 -11.25 24.62 36.80
CA ASP A 513 -12.12 23.45 36.82
C ASP A 513 -13.24 23.60 37.90
N LEU A 514 -12.88 24.07 39.07
CA LEU A 514 -13.85 24.37 40.14
C LEU A 514 -14.84 25.47 39.70
N MET A 515 -14.36 26.53 39.06
CA MET A 515 -15.23 27.59 38.52
C MET A 515 -16.20 27.04 37.46
N ALA A 516 -15.72 26.17 36.57
CA ALA A 516 -16.54 25.51 35.56
C ALA A 516 -17.62 24.61 36.21
N LYS A 517 -17.24 23.80 37.21
CA LYS A 517 -18.19 22.96 37.99
C LYS A 517 -19.23 23.79 38.71
N ARG A 518 -18.86 24.92 39.33
CA ARG A 518 -19.83 25.85 39.95
C ARG A 518 -20.81 26.42 38.92
N ALA A 519 -20.30 26.80 37.75
CA ALA A 519 -21.15 27.31 36.66
C ALA A 519 -22.12 26.24 36.17
N ALA A 520 -21.67 25.01 35.94
CA ALA A 520 -22.51 23.88 35.54
C ALA A 520 -23.58 23.51 36.59
N ALA A 521 -23.29 23.74 37.87
CA ALA A 521 -24.23 23.57 38.99
C ALA A 521 -25.16 24.78 39.22
N GLY A 522 -25.11 25.83 38.39
CA GLY A 522 -25.90 27.06 38.54
C GLY A 522 -25.33 28.08 39.55
N ASN A 523 -24.16 27.80 40.15
CA ASN A 523 -23.55 28.61 41.21
C ASN A 523 -22.51 29.64 40.69
N TYR A 524 -22.65 30.10 39.45
CA TYR A 524 -21.71 31.00 38.79
C TYR A 524 -21.51 32.35 39.49
N LEU A 525 -22.47 32.80 40.34
CA LEU A 525 -22.34 34.01 41.13
C LEU A 525 -21.16 33.96 42.12
N GLU A 526 -20.78 32.78 42.58
CA GLU A 526 -19.59 32.62 43.43
C GLU A 526 -18.31 32.98 42.66
N ASN A 527 -18.23 32.62 41.39
CA ASN A 527 -17.11 32.99 40.51
C ASN A 527 -17.04 34.51 40.32
N GLY A 528 -18.18 35.17 40.19
CA GLY A 528 -18.28 36.62 40.13
C GLY A 528 -17.77 37.30 41.42
N ARG A 529 -18.10 36.76 42.60
CA ARG A 529 -17.57 37.27 43.89
C ARG A 529 -16.07 37.14 43.99
N ARG A 530 -15.51 36.00 43.56
CA ARG A 530 -14.05 35.78 43.46
C ARG A 530 -13.43 36.85 42.57
N SER A 531 -13.95 37.06 41.36
CA SER A 531 -13.40 38.05 40.41
C SER A 531 -13.43 39.47 41.00
N ALA A 532 -14.47 39.81 41.75
CA ALA A 532 -14.56 41.11 42.44
C ALA A 532 -13.48 41.29 43.52
N GLN A 533 -13.08 40.22 44.22
CA GLN A 533 -11.98 40.25 45.20
C GLN A 533 -10.62 40.43 44.57
N MET A 534 -10.44 40.07 43.29
CA MET A 534 -9.20 40.19 42.51
C MET A 534 -9.13 41.50 41.72
N ARG A 535 -9.96 42.47 42.02
CA ARG A 535 -10.02 43.77 41.33
C ARG A 535 -8.74 44.55 41.47
N ARG A 536 -8.20 45.09 40.35
CA ARG A 536 -6.96 45.89 40.30
C ARG A 536 -7.16 47.18 39.50
N LYS A 537 -6.29 48.16 39.76
CA LYS A 537 -6.26 49.47 39.05
C LYS A 537 -5.05 49.62 38.13
N ASP A 538 -4.05 48.78 38.32
CA ASP A 538 -2.69 48.87 37.75
C ASP A 538 -2.45 47.91 36.59
N VAL A 539 -3.52 47.40 35.96
CA VAL A 539 -3.47 46.49 34.81
C VAL A 539 -4.23 47.07 33.62
N MET A 540 -3.79 46.72 32.43
CA MET A 540 -4.46 47.08 31.18
C MET A 540 -5.48 45.99 30.80
N PRO A 541 -6.52 46.31 30.01
CA PRO A 541 -7.38 45.30 29.43
C PRO A 541 -6.57 44.21 28.68
N ASN A 542 -6.96 42.96 28.79
CA ASN A 542 -6.28 41.81 28.21
C ASN A 542 -4.94 41.41 28.86
N THR A 543 -4.53 42.05 29.98
CA THR A 543 -3.41 41.54 30.77
C THR A 543 -3.75 40.15 31.30
N SER A 544 -2.90 39.15 31.02
CA SER A 544 -3.07 37.81 31.55
C SER A 544 -3.01 37.81 33.07
N ILE A 545 -3.91 37.06 33.71
CA ILE A 545 -3.87 36.87 35.16
C ILE A 545 -2.54 36.25 35.63
N ARG A 546 -1.84 35.53 34.76
CA ARG A 546 -0.53 34.91 35.02
C ARG A 546 0.59 35.93 35.05
N ASP A 547 0.44 37.05 34.36
CA ASP A 547 1.45 38.10 34.26
C ASP A 547 1.32 39.15 35.35
N VAL A 548 0.30 39.03 36.22
CA VAL A 548 0.07 39.97 37.32
C VAL A 548 0.86 39.51 38.54
N PRO A 549 1.70 40.40 39.16
CA PRO A 549 2.37 40.10 40.42
C PRO A 549 1.38 39.65 41.50
N ASP A 550 1.76 38.70 42.32
CA ASP A 550 0.93 38.11 43.38
C ASP A 550 -0.35 37.39 42.88
N SER A 551 -0.40 37.07 41.61
CA SER A 551 -1.47 36.21 41.09
C SER A 551 -1.34 34.77 41.65
N PRO A 552 -2.43 34.15 42.10
CA PRO A 552 -2.40 32.73 42.48
C PRO A 552 -2.10 31.81 41.29
N PHE A 553 -2.04 32.34 40.07
CA PHE A 553 -1.71 31.65 38.81
C PHE A 553 -0.36 32.10 38.21
N GLY A 554 0.46 32.83 38.99
CA GLY A 554 1.78 33.26 38.53
C GLY A 554 2.63 32.10 38.04
N LYS A 555 3.50 32.34 37.06
CA LYS A 555 4.46 31.39 36.56
C LYS A 555 5.22 30.80 37.75
N ASN A 556 5.13 29.53 38.00
CA ASN A 556 6.17 28.80 38.71
C ASN A 556 7.38 28.81 37.78
N ASP A 557 8.46 29.48 38.16
CA ASP A 557 9.75 29.51 37.48
C ASP A 557 10.31 28.10 37.22
#